data_7daa108b2b9ed4802a3bfc81e0a81c6e
#
_entry.id   7daa108b2b9ed4802a3bfc81e0a81c6e
#
_cell.length_a   1.000
_cell.length_b   1.000
_cell.length_c   1.000
_cell.angle_alpha   90.00
_cell.angle_beta   90.00
_cell.angle_gamma   90.00
#
_symmetry.space_group_name_H-M   'P 1'
#
loop_
_entity.id
_entity.type
_entity.pdbx_description
1 polymer ?
#
loop_
_entity_poly.entity_id
_entity_poly.type
_entity_poly.pdbx_seq_one_letter_code
_entity_poly.pdbx_strand_id
1 'polypeptide(L)'
;CTCENQERADKRLPIFLSMPIRHREIVCEPLLGVIDLRPYLDRTKIEAVCAGGESGEGARVCNFDWVMDIRNACAERGVRFSYHQTLTEKHYIYRPIFVL
;
A
#
# COMPACT_ATOMS: atom_id res chain seq x y z
N CYS A 1 -2.45 -6.34 6.55
CA CYS A 1 -3.77 -6.23 5.91
C CYS A 1 -3.61 -5.87 4.44
N THR A 2 -4.23 -6.63 3.56
CA THR A 2 -4.14 -6.43 2.12
C THR A 2 -5.36 -5.68 1.60
N CYS A 3 -5.14 -4.62 0.83
CA CYS A 3 -6.19 -3.77 0.27
C CYS A 3 -5.88 -3.49 -1.20
N GLU A 4 -6.59 -4.12 -2.13
CA GLU A 4 -6.36 -3.99 -3.56
C GLU A 4 -7.04 -2.75 -4.15
N ASN A 5 -8.11 -2.28 -3.52
CA ASN A 5 -8.91 -1.13 -3.95
C ASN A 5 -9.56 -0.45 -2.76
N GLN A 6 -10.26 0.66 -3.01
CA GLN A 6 -10.90 1.45 -1.96
C GLN A 6 -11.98 0.67 -1.20
N GLU A 7 -12.76 -0.11 -1.90
CA GLU A 7 -13.82 -0.91 -1.26
C GLU A 7 -13.25 -1.86 -0.22
N ARG A 8 -12.15 -2.54 -0.55
CA ARG A 8 -11.48 -3.46 0.36
C ARG A 8 -10.86 -2.73 1.55
N ALA A 9 -10.26 -1.58 1.29
CA ALA A 9 -9.69 -0.74 2.34
C ALA A 9 -10.77 -0.31 3.33
N ASP A 10 -11.89 0.19 2.83
CA ASP A 10 -12.98 0.68 3.67
C ASP A 10 -13.62 -0.42 4.51
N LYS A 11 -13.62 -1.65 4.01
CA LYS A 11 -14.16 -2.80 4.75
C LYS A 11 -13.18 -3.35 5.78
N ARG A 12 -11.90 -3.45 5.41
CA ARG A 12 -10.90 -4.19 6.20
C ARG A 12 -10.19 -3.33 7.23
N LEU A 13 -9.87 -2.09 6.88
CA LEU A 13 -9.02 -1.26 7.73
C LEU A 13 -9.66 -0.86 9.06
N PRO A 14 -10.97 -0.51 9.14
CA PRO A 14 -11.57 -0.24 10.44
C PRO A 14 -11.47 -1.42 11.40
N ILE A 15 -11.67 -2.62 10.91
CA ILE A 15 -11.54 -3.85 11.71
C ILE A 15 -10.08 -4.06 12.11
N PHE A 16 -9.17 -3.94 11.17
CA PHE A 16 -7.74 -4.14 11.39
C PHE A 16 -7.20 -3.16 12.45
N LEU A 17 -7.62 -1.90 12.38
CA LEU A 17 -7.19 -0.88 13.34
C LEU A 17 -7.75 -1.10 14.73
N SER A 18 -8.87 -1.81 14.86
CA SER A 18 -9.49 -2.13 16.14
C SER A 18 -8.86 -3.33 16.83
N MET A 19 -8.08 -4.14 16.12
CA MET A 19 -7.44 -5.32 16.68
C MET A 19 -6.29 -4.93 17.63
N PRO A 20 -6.06 -5.68 18.72
CA PRO A 20 -4.95 -5.41 19.64
C PRO A 20 -3.63 -5.96 19.07
N ILE A 21 -3.19 -5.42 17.93
CA ILE A 21 -1.96 -5.82 17.24
C ILE A 21 -0.92 -4.74 17.46
N ARG A 22 0.31 -5.14 17.78
CA ARG A 22 1.40 -4.21 18.08
C ARG A 22 2.00 -3.59 16.82
N HIS A 23 2.18 -4.39 15.79
CA HIS A 23 2.82 -3.97 14.52
C HIS A 23 1.83 -4.15 13.38
N ARG A 24 1.54 -3.07 12.67
CA ARG A 24 0.58 -3.10 11.58
C ARG A 24 1.19 -2.54 10.30
N GLU A 25 1.02 -3.29 9.20
CA GLU A 25 1.35 -2.84 7.86
C GLU A 25 0.14 -2.98 6.96
N ILE A 26 0.00 -2.05 6.02
CA ILE A 26 -1.00 -2.12 4.97
C ILE A 26 -0.30 -2.50 3.68
N VAL A 27 -0.82 -3.50 2.98
CA VAL A 27 -0.26 -3.98 1.71
C VAL A 27 -1.28 -3.73 0.61
N CYS A 28 -0.93 -2.89 -0.34
CA CYS A 28 -1.74 -2.60 -1.52
C CYS A 28 -1.10 -3.27 -2.73
N GLU A 29 -1.12 -4.59 -2.74
CA GLU A 29 -0.47 -5.39 -3.79
C GLU A 29 -1.31 -6.64 -4.09
N PRO A 30 -1.84 -6.78 -5.31
CA PRO A 30 -1.73 -5.81 -6.41
C PRO A 30 -2.61 -4.57 -6.18
N LEU A 31 -2.11 -3.41 -6.61
CA LEU A 31 -2.89 -2.17 -6.57
C LEU A 31 -3.76 -2.10 -7.83
N LEU A 32 -5.06 -2.16 -7.65
CA LEU A 32 -6.02 -2.29 -8.75
C LEU A 32 -6.90 -1.05 -8.96
N GLY A 33 -6.65 0.00 -8.23
CA GLY A 33 -7.42 1.23 -8.35
C GLY A 33 -6.87 2.33 -7.46
N VAL A 34 -7.50 3.49 -7.53
CA VAL A 34 -7.17 4.60 -6.63
C VAL A 34 -7.60 4.24 -5.22
N ILE A 35 -6.71 4.43 -4.26
CA ILE A 35 -7.01 4.23 -2.84
C ILE A 35 -6.60 5.49 -2.07
N ASP A 36 -7.53 6.07 -1.34
CA ASP A 36 -7.23 7.09 -0.37
C ASP A 36 -7.14 6.44 1.01
N LEU A 37 -5.93 6.38 1.56
CA LEU A 37 -5.68 5.80 2.86
C LEU A 37 -5.68 6.83 3.99
N ARG A 38 -5.81 8.11 3.68
CA ARG A 38 -5.70 9.19 4.68
C ARG A 38 -6.56 8.98 5.92
N PRO A 39 -7.81 8.50 5.80
CA PRO A 39 -8.63 8.25 7.00
C PRO A 39 -8.07 7.17 7.93
N TYR A 40 -7.16 6.32 7.44
CA TYR A 40 -6.67 5.16 8.18
C TYR A 40 -5.21 5.29 8.61
N LEU A 41 -4.49 6.31 8.14
CA LEU A 41 -3.06 6.45 8.38
C LEU A 41 -2.79 7.18 9.69
N ASP A 42 -2.95 6.46 10.78
CA ASP A 42 -2.53 6.91 12.10
C ASP A 42 -1.14 6.31 12.38
N ARG A 43 -0.11 7.16 12.41
CA ARG A 43 1.27 6.72 12.62
C ARG A 43 1.50 6.02 13.96
N THR A 44 0.59 6.20 14.91
CA THR A 44 0.67 5.52 16.19
C THR A 44 0.20 4.07 16.10
N LYS A 45 -0.50 3.72 15.01
CA LYS A 45 -1.08 2.40 14.78
C LYS A 45 -0.53 1.72 13.55
N ILE A 46 -0.22 2.47 12.48
CA ILE A 46 0.28 1.93 11.22
C ILE A 46 1.76 2.29 11.08
N GLU A 47 2.61 1.28 10.96
CA GLU A 47 4.04 1.47 10.79
C GLU A 47 4.45 1.76 9.35
N ALA A 48 3.85 1.05 8.42
CA ALA A 48 4.27 1.10 7.02
C ALA A 48 3.13 0.74 6.08
N VAL A 49 3.24 1.26 4.87
CA VAL A 49 2.39 0.90 3.74
C VAL A 49 3.29 0.47 2.60
N CYS A 50 2.90 -0.59 1.91
CA CYS A 50 3.60 -1.11 0.75
C CYS A 50 2.60 -1.18 -0.39
N ALA A 51 3.03 -0.80 -1.59
CA ALA A 51 2.21 -0.89 -2.78
C ALA A 51 2.99 -1.58 -3.91
N GLY A 52 2.27 -2.20 -4.81
CA GLY A 52 2.88 -2.87 -5.96
C GLY A 52 1.85 -3.27 -6.99
N GLY A 53 2.33 -3.61 -8.19
CA GLY A 53 1.48 -4.10 -9.26
C GLY A 53 1.33 -5.61 -9.22
N GLU A 54 0.54 -6.13 -10.15
CA GLU A 54 0.41 -7.57 -10.35
C GLU A 54 1.74 -8.14 -10.83
N SER A 55 2.00 -9.39 -10.46
CA SER A 55 3.18 -10.13 -10.94
C SER A 55 2.72 -11.30 -11.80
N GLY A 56 3.64 -11.78 -12.66
CA GLY A 56 3.39 -12.94 -13.49
C GLY A 56 2.90 -12.60 -14.87
N GLU A 57 2.66 -13.67 -15.65
CA GLU A 57 2.17 -13.56 -17.02
C GLU A 57 0.76 -12.98 -17.04
N GLY A 58 0.50 -12.04 -17.94
CA GLY A 58 -0.79 -11.39 -18.03
C GLY A 58 -1.02 -10.29 -16.99
N ALA A 59 0.00 -9.93 -16.23
CA ALA A 59 -0.12 -8.87 -15.24
C ALA A 59 -0.48 -7.54 -15.89
N ARG A 60 -1.43 -6.83 -15.28
CA ARG A 60 -1.82 -5.50 -15.72
C ARG A 60 -0.78 -4.48 -15.27
N VAL A 61 -0.59 -3.43 -16.07
CA VAL A 61 0.32 -2.34 -15.72
C VAL A 61 -0.24 -1.60 -14.50
N CYS A 62 0.61 -1.41 -13.49
CA CYS A 62 0.23 -0.61 -12.33
C CYS A 62 0.29 0.88 -12.68
N ASN A 63 -0.79 1.60 -12.42
CA ASN A 63 -0.82 3.04 -12.65
C ASN A 63 0.03 3.74 -11.60
N PHE A 64 1.09 4.39 -12.05
CA PHE A 64 2.03 5.04 -11.16
C PHE A 64 1.40 6.19 -10.37
N ASP A 65 0.41 6.88 -10.93
CA ASP A 65 -0.29 7.96 -10.22
C ASP A 65 -1.01 7.43 -8.98
N TRP A 66 -1.53 6.23 -9.04
CA TRP A 66 -2.16 5.59 -7.88
C TRP A 66 -1.14 5.32 -6.76
N VAL A 67 0.06 4.90 -7.17
CA VAL A 67 1.16 4.65 -6.23
C VAL A 67 1.60 5.95 -5.57
N MET A 68 1.76 7.01 -6.38
CA MET A 68 2.19 8.31 -5.86
C MET A 68 1.16 8.92 -4.91
N ASP A 69 -0.11 8.69 -5.15
CA ASP A 69 -1.17 9.18 -4.28
C ASP A 69 -1.08 8.54 -2.88
N ILE A 70 -0.84 7.22 -2.83
CA ILE A 70 -0.60 6.52 -1.57
C ILE A 70 0.67 7.03 -0.90
N ARG A 71 1.74 7.22 -1.67
CA ARG A 71 3.00 7.75 -1.15
C ARG A 71 2.80 9.11 -0.50
N ASN A 72 2.08 9.99 -1.19
CA ASN A 72 1.82 11.33 -0.68
C ASN A 72 0.97 11.30 0.60
N ALA A 73 -0.01 10.43 0.66
CA ALA A 73 -0.81 10.23 1.87
C ALA A 73 0.06 9.78 3.04
N CYS A 74 0.98 8.85 2.80
CA CYS A 74 1.91 8.39 3.83
C CYS A 74 2.84 9.50 4.30
N ALA A 75 3.33 10.34 3.37
CA ALA A 75 4.17 11.49 3.70
C ALA A 75 3.43 12.48 4.61
N GLU A 76 2.19 12.78 4.28
CA GLU A 76 1.36 13.69 5.07
C GLU A 76 1.16 13.19 6.50
N ARG A 77 1.09 11.88 6.69
CA ARG A 77 0.79 11.25 7.97
C ARG A 77 2.01 10.72 8.71
N GLY A 78 3.20 10.85 8.14
CA GLY A 78 4.42 10.37 8.78
C GLY A 78 4.53 8.85 8.83
N VAL A 79 3.94 8.15 7.86
CA VAL A 79 3.97 6.70 7.74
C VAL A 79 4.97 6.29 6.67
N ARG A 80 5.76 5.26 6.95
CA ARG A 80 6.76 4.76 6.02
C ARG A 80 6.09 4.11 4.81
N PHE A 81 6.66 4.33 3.62
CA PHE A 81 6.14 3.80 2.37
C PHE A 81 7.20 3.06 1.59
N SER A 82 6.82 1.97 0.93
CA SER A 82 7.67 1.26 -0.01
C SER A 82 6.88 0.81 -1.23
N TYR A 83 7.59 0.63 -2.35
CA TYR A 83 7.01 0.21 -3.61
C TYR A 83 7.72 -1.02 -4.14
N HIS A 84 6.94 -2.03 -4.55
CA HIS A 84 7.44 -3.23 -5.19
C HIS A 84 7.23 -3.13 -6.69
N GLN A 85 8.30 -3.26 -7.46
CA GLN A 85 8.25 -3.22 -8.90
C GLN A 85 8.68 -4.56 -9.50
N THR A 86 7.85 -5.10 -10.40
CA THR A 86 8.21 -6.28 -11.17
C THR A 86 8.89 -5.84 -12.45
N LEU A 87 10.17 -6.23 -12.64
CA LEU A 87 10.92 -5.90 -13.87
C LEU A 87 10.67 -6.92 -14.97
N THR A 88 10.55 -8.18 -14.59
CA THR A 88 10.28 -9.30 -15.51
C THR A 88 9.32 -10.25 -14.83
N GLU A 89 8.82 -11.23 -15.61
CA GLU A 89 7.92 -12.26 -15.09
C GLU A 89 8.46 -13.02 -13.87
N LYS A 90 9.78 -13.07 -13.73
CA LYS A 90 10.45 -13.88 -12.71
C LYS A 90 11.23 -13.08 -11.68
N HIS A 91 11.34 -11.77 -11.88
CA HIS A 91 12.17 -10.92 -11.02
C HIS A 91 11.30 -9.86 -10.37
N TYR A 92 11.39 -9.81 -9.07
CA TYR A 92 10.67 -8.87 -8.25
C TYR A 92 11.67 -7.97 -7.55
N ILE A 93 11.61 -6.67 -7.82
CA ILE A 93 12.51 -5.72 -7.19
C ILE A 93 11.74 -4.91 -6.15
N TYR A 94 12.22 -4.99 -4.92
CA TYR A 94 11.76 -4.15 -3.84
C TYR A 94 12.54 -2.85 -3.87
N ARG A 95 11.83 -1.73 -3.99
CA ARG A 95 12.44 -0.40 -3.96
C ARG A 95 11.78 0.42 -2.87
N PRO A 96 12.40 0.52 -1.70
CA PRO A 96 11.87 1.37 -0.65
C PRO A 96 11.94 2.83 -1.09
N ILE A 97 10.85 3.54 -0.94
CA ILE A 97 10.77 4.98 -1.14
C ILE A 97 10.51 5.58 0.22
N PHE A 98 11.54 6.22 0.78
CA PHE A 98 11.41 6.85 2.08
C PHE A 98 10.69 8.18 1.93
N VAL A 99 9.64 8.33 2.69
CA VAL A 99 8.83 9.51 2.72
C VAL A 99 8.93 10.10 4.11
N LEU A 100 9.62 11.19 4.20
CA LEU A 100 9.81 11.91 5.46
C LEU A 100 8.90 13.12 5.52
#